data_3b1e323f8590180b2b69ae1bf792bf9c
#
_entry.id   3b1e323f8590180b2b69ae1bf792bf9c
#
_cell.length_a   1.000
_cell.length_b   1.000
_cell.length_c   1.000
_cell.angle_alpha   90.00
_cell.angle_beta   90.00
_cell.angle_gamma   90.00
#
_symmetry.space_group_name_H-M   'P 1'
#
loop_
_entity.id
_entity.type
_entity.pdbx_description
1 polymer ?
#
loop_
_entity_poly.entity_id
_entity_poly.type
_entity_poly.pdbx_seq_one_letter_code
_entity_poly.pdbx_strand_id
1 'polypeptide(L)'
;MINSRSLSQKVIFMTLLMVFGLALFSGCATMTGETAGENIDDSTIHSKVSAIVIKDPDAQYFKLDYTVTKGDVVLTGFVNSRQTEDRLVAKIREIRGVKSVKSLLNIEEKK
;
A
#
# COMPACT_ATOMS: atom_id res chain seq x y z
N MET A 1 27.32 -14.06 -52.97
CA MET A 1 26.09 -14.78 -52.77
C MET A 1 25.64 -14.70 -51.33
N ILE A 2 24.56 -14.04 -51.10
CA ILE A 2 24.07 -13.88 -49.74
C ILE A 2 23.55 -15.23 -49.26
N ASN A 3 24.13 -15.71 -48.20
CA ASN A 3 23.66 -16.94 -47.57
C ASN A 3 22.30 -16.73 -46.99
N SER A 4 21.30 -17.31 -47.59
CA SER A 4 19.93 -17.30 -47.04
C SER A 4 19.87 -17.86 -45.62
N ARG A 5 20.79 -18.72 -45.29
CA ARG A 5 20.95 -19.25 -43.93
C ARG A 5 21.36 -18.17 -42.92
N SER A 6 22.27 -17.31 -43.31
CA SER A 6 22.74 -16.21 -42.48
C SER A 6 21.64 -15.19 -42.23
N LEU A 7 20.86 -14.86 -43.23
CA LEU A 7 19.74 -13.96 -43.11
C LEU A 7 18.62 -14.56 -42.26
N SER A 8 18.33 -15.84 -42.49
CA SER A 8 17.33 -16.58 -41.74
C SER A 8 17.68 -16.65 -40.26
N GLN A 9 18.95 -16.91 -39.92
CA GLN A 9 19.41 -16.93 -38.56
C GLN A 9 19.30 -15.58 -37.86
N LYS A 10 19.64 -14.52 -38.57
CA LYS A 10 19.52 -13.15 -38.00
C LYS A 10 18.08 -12.77 -37.73
N VAL A 11 17.18 -13.12 -38.63
CA VAL A 11 15.75 -12.84 -38.48
C VAL A 11 15.17 -13.63 -37.32
N ILE A 12 15.53 -14.89 -37.20
CA ILE A 12 15.10 -15.75 -36.09
C ILE A 12 15.62 -15.21 -34.77
N PHE A 13 16.85 -14.76 -34.71
CA PHE A 13 17.46 -14.19 -33.52
C PHE A 13 16.78 -12.90 -33.08
N MET A 14 16.50 -12.03 -34.02
CA MET A 14 15.80 -10.77 -33.77
C MET A 14 14.36 -11.02 -33.29
N THR A 15 13.68 -11.97 -33.92
CA THR A 15 12.31 -12.34 -33.51
C THR A 15 12.29 -12.93 -32.11
N LEU A 16 13.27 -13.77 -31.82
CA LEU A 16 13.40 -14.37 -30.49
C LEU A 16 13.63 -13.33 -29.39
N LEU A 17 14.49 -12.34 -29.68
CA LEU A 17 14.77 -11.24 -28.78
C LEU A 17 13.52 -10.38 -28.51
N MET A 18 12.74 -10.14 -29.55
CA MET A 18 11.49 -9.37 -29.40
C MET A 18 10.46 -10.10 -28.55
N VAL A 19 10.30 -11.38 -28.79
CA VAL A 19 9.36 -12.21 -28.01
C VAL A 19 9.80 -12.27 -26.54
N PHE A 20 11.09 -12.42 -26.33
CA PHE A 20 11.65 -12.46 -24.98
C PHE A 20 11.47 -11.14 -24.24
N GLY A 21 11.68 -10.02 -24.92
CA GLY A 21 11.45 -8.70 -24.35
C GLY A 21 9.99 -8.45 -23.97
N LEU A 22 9.07 -8.88 -24.81
CA LEU A 22 7.64 -8.76 -24.53
C LEU A 22 7.22 -9.62 -23.35
N ALA A 23 7.75 -10.81 -23.23
CA ALA A 23 7.46 -11.70 -22.11
C ALA A 23 7.92 -11.12 -20.77
N LEU A 24 9.09 -10.50 -20.75
CA LEU A 24 9.60 -9.84 -19.54
C LEU A 24 8.73 -8.64 -19.14
N PHE A 25 8.28 -7.87 -20.10
CA PHE A 25 7.43 -6.72 -19.86
C PHE A 25 6.06 -7.14 -19.30
N SER A 26 5.48 -8.18 -19.85
CA SER A 26 4.24 -8.75 -19.35
C SER A 26 4.38 -9.27 -17.91
N GLY A 27 5.51 -9.92 -17.62
CA GLY A 27 5.78 -10.44 -16.29
C GLY A 27 5.81 -9.35 -15.23
N CYS A 28 6.45 -8.24 -15.51
CA CYS A 28 6.50 -7.10 -14.59
C CYS A 28 5.12 -6.50 -14.34
N ALA A 29 4.33 -6.36 -15.37
CA ALA A 29 2.97 -5.82 -15.25
C ALA A 29 2.06 -6.73 -14.42
N THR A 30 2.20 -8.03 -14.59
CA THR A 30 1.41 -9.03 -13.86
C THR A 30 1.76 -9.00 -12.37
N MET A 31 3.03 -8.93 -12.04
CA MET A 31 3.47 -8.85 -10.65
C MET A 31 2.95 -7.59 -9.96
N THR A 32 2.96 -6.47 -10.63
CA THR A 32 2.47 -5.22 -10.07
C THR A 32 0.96 -5.27 -9.82
N GLY A 33 0.21 -5.86 -10.72
CA GLY A 33 -1.24 -5.96 -10.59
C GLY A 33 -1.69 -6.88 -9.46
N GLU A 34 -1.07 -8.03 -9.34
CA GLU A 34 -1.43 -9.01 -8.31
C GLU A 34 -1.08 -8.55 -6.90
N THR A 35 0.10 -7.97 -6.73
CA THR A 35 0.53 -7.50 -5.42
C THR A 35 -0.34 -6.38 -4.89
N ALA A 36 -0.82 -5.52 -5.75
CA ALA A 36 -1.68 -4.41 -5.33
C ALA A 36 -3.06 -4.87 -4.87
N GLY A 37 -3.55 -6.00 -5.38
CA GLY A 37 -4.91 -6.49 -5.08
C GLY A 37 -5.02 -7.43 -3.90
N GLU A 38 -4.04 -8.28 -3.69
CA GLU A 38 -4.16 -9.41 -2.75
C GLU A 38 -3.31 -9.31 -1.50
N ASN A 39 -2.13 -8.72 -1.60
CA ASN A 39 -1.19 -8.65 -0.48
C ASN A 39 -1.14 -7.26 0.12
N ILE A 40 -2.08 -6.99 1.00
CA ILE A 40 -2.04 -5.76 1.79
C ILE A 40 -1.23 -6.08 3.04
N ASP A 41 0.03 -5.71 3.02
CA ASP A 41 0.93 -5.91 4.14
C ASP A 41 0.80 -4.77 5.17
N ASP A 42 1.49 -4.91 6.28
CA ASP A 42 1.46 -3.93 7.36
C ASP A 42 1.97 -2.56 6.92
N SER A 43 2.94 -2.50 6.02
CA SER A 43 3.44 -1.23 5.50
C SER A 43 2.39 -0.49 4.69
N THR A 44 1.59 -1.18 3.91
CA THR A 44 0.49 -0.60 3.14
C THR A 44 -0.59 -0.07 4.09
N ILE A 45 -0.95 -0.83 5.09
CA ILE A 45 -1.92 -0.41 6.11
C ILE A 45 -1.40 0.82 6.85
N HIS A 46 -0.15 0.80 7.25
CA HIS A 46 0.51 1.93 7.92
C HIS A 46 0.41 3.21 7.09
N SER A 47 0.69 3.12 5.80
CA SER A 47 0.58 4.26 4.88
C SER A 47 -0.84 4.79 4.78
N LYS A 48 -1.83 3.91 4.77
CA LYS A 48 -3.24 4.30 4.71
C LYS A 48 -3.70 4.94 6.02
N VAL A 49 -3.27 4.41 7.14
CA VAL A 49 -3.54 5.01 8.45
C VAL A 49 -2.92 6.41 8.52
N SER A 50 -1.70 6.54 8.06
CA SER A 50 -1.00 7.83 8.00
C SER A 50 -1.79 8.85 7.19
N ALA A 51 -2.31 8.46 6.04
CA ALA A 51 -3.13 9.33 5.19
C ALA A 51 -4.41 9.78 5.91
N ILE A 52 -5.05 8.88 6.63
CA ILE A 52 -6.26 9.19 7.41
C ILE A 52 -5.96 10.22 8.50
N VAL A 53 -4.88 10.02 9.22
CA VAL A 53 -4.46 10.91 10.32
C VAL A 53 -4.09 12.30 9.77
N ILE A 54 -3.32 12.35 8.69
CA ILE A 54 -2.87 13.61 8.10
C ILE A 54 -4.05 14.42 7.55
N LYS A 55 -5.05 13.75 7.00
CA LYS A 55 -6.23 14.41 6.43
C LYS A 55 -7.26 14.81 7.47
N ASP A 56 -7.18 14.26 8.66
CA ASP A 56 -8.13 14.60 9.70
C ASP A 56 -7.81 15.98 10.27
N PRO A 57 -8.76 16.92 10.25
CA PRO A 57 -8.51 18.30 10.68
C PRO A 57 -8.18 18.43 12.17
N ASP A 58 -8.65 17.49 12.98
CA ASP A 58 -8.41 17.55 14.42
C ASP A 58 -7.16 16.75 14.83
N ALA A 59 -6.93 15.63 14.16
CA ALA A 59 -5.81 14.74 14.50
C ALA A 59 -4.44 15.36 14.22
N GLN A 60 -4.34 16.24 13.25
CA GLN A 60 -3.07 16.87 12.87
C GLN A 60 -2.50 17.80 13.95
N TYR A 61 -3.31 18.25 14.88
CA TYR A 61 -2.88 19.13 15.97
C TYR A 61 -2.42 18.38 17.20
N PHE A 62 -2.58 17.06 17.21
CA PHE A 62 -2.25 16.24 18.37
C PHE A 62 -1.21 15.19 17.99
N LYS A 63 -0.39 14.82 18.97
CA LYS A 63 0.58 13.75 18.76
C LYS A 63 -0.11 12.42 18.76
N LEU A 64 -0.13 11.78 17.62
CA LEU A 64 -0.77 10.50 17.42
C LEU A 64 0.21 9.53 16.80
N ASP A 65 0.43 8.42 17.49
CA ASP A 65 1.26 7.33 17.00
C ASP A 65 0.39 6.11 16.69
N TYR A 66 0.83 5.32 15.75
CA TYR A 66 0.12 4.12 15.37
C TYR A 66 1.11 3.03 14.97
N THR A 67 0.76 1.81 15.33
CA THR A 67 1.56 0.62 15.03
C THR A 67 0.66 -0.38 14.32
N VAL A 68 1.18 -1.02 13.30
CA VAL A 68 0.45 -2.05 12.56
C VAL A 68 1.24 -3.34 12.64
N THR A 69 0.62 -4.39 13.14
CA THR A 69 1.24 -5.71 13.26
C THR A 69 0.24 -6.77 12.80
N LYS A 70 0.54 -7.45 11.71
CA LYS A 70 -0.30 -8.53 11.17
C LYS A 70 -1.77 -8.12 10.99
N GLY A 71 -2.01 -6.90 10.58
CA GLY A 71 -3.35 -6.36 10.39
C GLY A 71 -3.99 -5.77 11.63
N ASP A 72 -3.35 -5.87 12.78
CA ASP A 72 -3.82 -5.26 14.02
C ASP A 72 -3.22 -3.86 14.17
N VAL A 73 -4.08 -2.87 14.26
CA VAL A 73 -3.67 -1.46 14.38
C VAL A 73 -3.86 -1.01 15.83
N VAL A 74 -2.81 -0.44 16.38
CA VAL A 74 -2.84 0.14 17.74
C VAL A 74 -2.57 1.63 17.62
N LEU A 75 -3.48 2.43 18.18
CA LEU A 75 -3.36 3.88 18.22
C LEU A 75 -2.96 4.32 19.62
N THR A 76 -1.97 5.18 19.70
CA THR A 76 -1.49 5.75 20.97
C THR A 76 -1.33 7.25 20.82
N GLY A 77 -1.33 7.96 21.90
CA GLY A 77 -1.12 9.41 21.90
C GLY A 77 -2.33 10.15 22.46
N PHE A 78 -2.59 11.31 21.87
CA PHE A 78 -3.62 12.24 22.36
C PHE A 78 -4.51 12.71 21.23
N VAL A 79 -5.77 12.87 21.52
CA VAL A 79 -6.73 13.53 20.61
C VAL A 79 -7.57 14.52 21.44
N ASN A 80 -8.24 15.43 20.75
CA ASN A 80 -8.99 16.50 21.36
C ASN A 80 -10.34 16.06 21.95
N SER A 81 -10.93 15.00 21.39
CA SER A 81 -12.25 14.56 21.81
C SER A 81 -12.47 13.09 21.52
N ARG A 82 -13.44 12.51 22.18
CA ARG A 82 -13.86 11.13 21.92
C ARG A 82 -14.44 10.98 20.51
N GLN A 83 -15.06 12.03 20.02
CA GLN A 83 -15.61 12.09 18.68
C GLN A 83 -14.51 11.90 17.63
N THR A 84 -13.38 12.55 17.83
CA THR A 84 -12.21 12.39 16.96
C THR A 84 -11.67 10.96 17.02
N GLU A 85 -11.56 10.42 18.22
CA GLU A 85 -11.12 9.03 18.41
C GLU A 85 -12.03 8.05 17.66
N ASP A 86 -13.33 8.15 17.86
CA ASP A 86 -14.31 7.27 17.21
C ASP A 86 -14.28 7.40 15.70
N ARG A 87 -14.12 8.61 15.19
CA ARG A 87 -14.01 8.87 13.75
C ARG A 87 -12.77 8.22 13.15
N LEU A 88 -11.64 8.35 13.79
CA LEU A 88 -10.38 7.75 13.34
C LEU A 88 -10.47 6.23 13.38
N VAL A 89 -10.96 5.67 14.46
CA VAL A 89 -11.12 4.22 14.59
C VAL A 89 -12.04 3.67 13.50
N ALA A 90 -13.15 4.33 13.23
CA ALA A 90 -14.10 3.91 12.20
C ALA A 90 -13.46 3.91 10.82
N LYS A 91 -12.74 4.98 10.48
CA LYS A 91 -12.06 5.08 9.18
C LYS A 91 -10.96 4.05 9.02
N ILE A 92 -10.21 3.79 10.07
CA ILE A 92 -9.12 2.81 10.04
C ILE A 92 -9.68 1.39 9.88
N ARG A 93 -10.79 1.09 10.51
CA ARG A 93 -11.45 -0.22 10.36
C ARG A 93 -11.90 -0.50 8.93
N GLU A 94 -12.18 0.52 8.16
CA GLU A 94 -12.59 0.40 6.78
C GLU A 94 -11.41 0.06 5.85
N ILE A 95 -10.19 0.21 6.31
CA ILE A 95 -9.02 -0.11 5.51
C ILE A 95 -8.96 -1.62 5.26
N ARG A 96 -8.81 -1.98 3.99
CA ARG A 96 -8.70 -3.37 3.59
C ARG A 96 -7.43 -3.98 4.19
N GLY A 97 -7.56 -5.12 4.85
CA GLY A 97 -6.45 -5.80 5.50
C GLY A 97 -6.37 -5.57 7.00
N VAL A 98 -7.09 -4.58 7.52
CA VAL A 98 -7.15 -4.33 8.96
C VAL A 98 -8.05 -5.38 9.61
N LYS A 99 -7.49 -6.11 10.56
CA LYS A 99 -8.21 -7.14 11.32
C LYS A 99 -8.83 -6.58 12.59
N SER A 100 -8.12 -5.71 13.27
CA SER A 100 -8.61 -5.08 14.50
C SER A 100 -7.99 -3.70 14.69
N VAL A 101 -8.67 -2.86 15.41
CA VAL A 101 -8.16 -1.54 15.81
C VAL A 101 -8.30 -1.42 17.32
N LYS A 102 -7.18 -1.20 17.98
CA LYS A 102 -7.15 -0.95 19.42
C LYS A 102 -6.75 0.51 19.65
N SER A 103 -7.61 1.25 20.31
CA SER A 103 -7.33 2.64 20.63
C SER A 103 -6.88 2.76 22.07
N LEU A 104 -5.67 3.25 22.25
CA LEU A 104 -5.10 3.61 23.56
C LEU A 104 -4.92 5.13 23.64
N LEU A 105 -5.73 5.86 22.89
CA LEU A 105 -5.66 7.32 22.85
C LEU A 105 -6.18 7.94 24.14
N ASN A 106 -5.47 8.95 24.59
CA ASN A 106 -5.91 9.80 25.69
C ASN A 106 -6.62 11.01 25.12
N ILE A 107 -7.69 11.40 25.74
CA ILE A 107 -8.46 12.55 25.32
C ILE A 107 -7.99 13.76 26.12
N GLU A 108 -7.47 14.74 25.41
CA GLU A 108 -6.99 15.99 26.00
C GLU A 108 -7.90 17.11 25.51
N GLU A 109 -8.86 17.47 26.32
CA GLU A 109 -9.76 18.57 25.99
C GLU A 109 -9.06 19.91 26.24
N LYS A 110 -8.78 20.62 25.17
CA LYS A 110 -8.31 22.00 25.28
C LYS A 110 -9.50 22.92 25.42
N LYS A 111 -9.55 23.56 26.54
CA LYS A 111 -10.52 24.64 26.73
C LYS A 111 -10.09 25.89 25.99
#